data_12a35a163fb54e774a90079bc964400e
#
_entry.id   12a35a163fb54e774a90079bc964400e
#
_cell.length_a   1.000
_cell.length_b   1.000
_cell.length_c   1.000
_cell.angle_alpha   90.00
_cell.angle_beta   90.00
_cell.angle_gamma   90.00
#
_symmetry.space_group_name_H-M   'P 1'
#
loop_
_entity.id
_entity.type
_entity.pdbx_description
1 polymer ?
#
loop_
_entity_poly.entity_id
_entity_poly.type
_entity_poly.pdbx_seq_one_letter_code
_entity_poly.pdbx_strand_id
1 'polypeptide(L)'
;NTKRLSPAMEKALSDQMNVEDLQSHVYLSYGIWATDKGYQGIGSFLFRHAQEERNHAIKFMRYILDRGGKPSIGAIPKPGADPKNLTDCFNKVFKHEVDNTTAIYKLVDLAFEEKDWATWNFLQWFVKEQIEEETLAMNLIDQLQIAGGDKASDESLFNLDKTLQTAPDDAEDARNATGENP
;
A
#
# COMPACT_ATOMS: atom_id res chain seq x y z
N ASN A 1 18.74 7.95 -28.79
CA ASN A 1 17.64 7.43 -27.97
C ASN A 1 18.10 7.34 -26.52
N THR A 2 17.45 8.08 -25.64
CA THR A 2 17.76 8.14 -24.20
C THR A 2 16.95 7.12 -23.38
N LYS A 3 16.01 6.41 -24.01
CA LYS A 3 15.17 5.41 -23.35
C LYS A 3 15.98 4.18 -22.97
N ARG A 4 15.93 3.83 -21.69
CA ARG A 4 16.69 2.71 -21.10
C ARG A 4 15.80 1.55 -20.68
N LEU A 5 14.48 1.71 -20.68
CA LEU A 5 13.52 0.65 -20.41
C LEU A 5 13.14 -0.09 -21.70
N SER A 6 12.94 -1.39 -21.62
CA SER A 6 12.26 -2.13 -22.66
C SER A 6 10.79 -1.71 -22.76
N PRO A 7 10.11 -1.91 -23.89
CA PRO A 7 8.67 -1.66 -23.98
C PRO A 7 7.86 -2.47 -22.96
N ALA A 8 8.28 -3.72 -22.70
CA ALA A 8 7.62 -4.59 -21.73
C ALA A 8 7.77 -4.08 -20.29
N MET A 9 8.99 -3.69 -19.91
CA MET A 9 9.26 -3.14 -18.58
C MET A 9 8.57 -1.81 -18.37
N GLU A 10 8.61 -0.89 -19.34
CA GLU A 10 7.91 0.40 -19.24
C GLU A 10 6.41 0.22 -19.04
N LYS A 11 5.81 -0.72 -19.77
CA LYS A 11 4.39 -1.05 -19.60
C LYS A 11 4.11 -1.64 -18.22
N ALA A 12 4.90 -2.61 -17.79
CA ALA A 12 4.73 -3.29 -16.51
C ALA A 12 4.87 -2.33 -15.32
N LEU A 13 5.84 -1.42 -15.34
CA LEU A 13 6.00 -0.38 -14.32
C LEU A 13 4.84 0.64 -14.33
N SER A 14 4.34 1.01 -15.53
CA SER A 14 3.16 1.88 -15.63
C SER A 14 1.90 1.20 -15.11
N ASP A 15 1.71 -0.09 -15.39
CA ASP A 15 0.59 -0.87 -14.87
C ASP A 15 0.65 -0.92 -13.34
N GLN A 16 1.83 -1.15 -12.74
CA GLN A 16 2.00 -1.14 -11.29
C GLN A 16 1.74 0.24 -10.69
N MET A 17 2.23 1.30 -11.29
CA MET A 17 1.92 2.67 -10.87
C MET A 17 0.39 2.89 -10.76
N ASN A 18 -0.39 2.40 -11.72
CA ASN A 18 -1.85 2.50 -11.69
C ASN A 18 -2.48 1.59 -10.63
N VAL A 19 -1.86 0.46 -10.30
CA VAL A 19 -2.29 -0.40 -9.18
C VAL A 19 -2.14 0.33 -7.85
N GLU A 20 -1.02 1.00 -7.61
CA GLU A 20 -0.78 1.79 -6.40
C GLU A 20 -1.81 2.94 -6.27
N ASP A 21 -2.09 3.65 -7.36
CA ASP A 21 -3.14 4.69 -7.38
C ASP A 21 -4.54 4.11 -7.09
N LEU A 22 -4.87 2.93 -7.61
CA LEU A 22 -6.12 2.24 -7.28
C LEU A 22 -6.20 1.88 -5.80
N GLN A 23 -5.13 1.35 -5.22
CA GLN A 23 -5.08 1.02 -3.79
C GLN A 23 -5.26 2.27 -2.92
N SER A 24 -4.65 3.39 -3.30
CA SER A 24 -4.90 4.68 -2.64
C SER A 24 -6.40 5.00 -2.58
N HIS A 25 -7.13 4.83 -3.68
CA HIS A 25 -8.57 5.08 -3.73
C HIS A 25 -9.38 4.08 -2.89
N VAL A 26 -8.98 2.81 -2.85
CA VAL A 26 -9.61 1.78 -2.02
C VAL A 26 -9.44 2.13 -0.54
N TYR A 27 -8.25 2.52 -0.10
CA TYR A 27 -8.01 2.91 1.29
C TYR A 27 -8.73 4.21 1.68
N LEU A 28 -8.85 5.18 0.77
CA LEU A 28 -9.71 6.34 0.98
C LEU A 28 -11.17 5.92 1.22
N SER A 29 -11.69 4.99 0.41
CA SER A 29 -13.06 4.48 0.56
C SER A 29 -13.26 3.79 1.92
N TYR A 30 -12.31 2.96 2.34
CA TYR A 30 -12.37 2.29 3.65
C TYR A 30 -12.23 3.28 4.80
N GLY A 31 -11.40 4.32 4.66
CA GLY A 31 -11.27 5.40 5.64
C GLY A 31 -12.58 6.18 5.81
N ILE A 32 -13.26 6.49 4.71
CA ILE A 32 -14.60 7.13 4.74
C ILE A 32 -15.59 6.22 5.46
N TRP A 33 -15.64 4.93 5.10
CA TRP A 33 -16.52 3.96 5.73
C TRP A 33 -16.26 3.85 7.25
N ALA A 34 -14.99 3.73 7.67
CA ALA A 34 -14.62 3.63 9.07
C ALA A 34 -15.04 4.89 9.86
N THR A 35 -14.78 6.07 9.31
CA THR A 35 -15.15 7.35 9.92
C THR A 35 -16.67 7.50 10.03
N ASP A 36 -17.43 7.11 9.00
CA ASP A 36 -18.91 7.11 9.03
C ASP A 36 -19.48 6.18 10.10
N LYS A 37 -18.78 5.07 10.41
CA LYS A 37 -19.12 4.15 11.50
C LYS A 37 -18.68 4.63 12.89
N GLY A 38 -18.02 5.77 12.98
CA GLY A 38 -17.54 6.35 14.24
C GLY A 38 -16.10 5.99 14.60
N TYR A 39 -15.40 5.19 13.78
CA TYR A 39 -14.01 4.80 14.01
C TYR A 39 -13.05 5.86 13.47
N GLN A 40 -12.84 6.92 14.24
CA GLN A 40 -12.03 8.07 13.81
C GLN A 40 -10.53 7.74 13.69
N GLY A 41 -10.01 6.92 14.60
CA GLY A 41 -8.62 6.50 14.61
C GLY A 41 -8.30 5.56 13.45
N ILE A 42 -9.15 4.55 13.22
CA ILE A 42 -9.02 3.62 12.08
C ILE A 42 -9.18 4.38 10.76
N GLY A 43 -10.15 5.30 10.68
CA GLY A 43 -10.34 6.14 9.50
C GLY A 43 -9.10 6.97 9.18
N SER A 44 -8.53 7.63 10.18
CA SER A 44 -7.30 8.42 10.05
C SER A 44 -6.12 7.55 9.60
N PHE A 45 -5.95 6.36 10.18
CA PHE A 45 -4.94 5.40 9.76
C PHE A 45 -5.08 5.02 8.27
N LEU A 46 -6.29 4.70 7.82
CA LEU A 46 -6.55 4.34 6.43
C LEU A 46 -6.35 5.51 5.46
N PHE A 47 -6.65 6.75 5.87
CA PHE A 47 -6.36 7.95 5.06
C PHE A 47 -4.86 8.18 4.88
N ARG A 48 -4.08 7.98 5.94
CA ARG A 48 -2.62 8.09 5.86
C ARG A 48 -2.05 7.01 4.93
N HIS A 49 -2.54 5.78 5.06
CA HIS A 49 -2.17 4.66 4.19
C HIS A 49 -2.51 4.92 2.72
N ALA A 50 -3.67 5.53 2.45
CA ALA A 50 -4.04 5.95 1.11
C ALA A 50 -3.04 6.97 0.51
N GLN A 51 -2.52 7.89 1.33
CA GLN A 51 -1.50 8.85 0.89
C GLN A 51 -0.16 8.15 0.59
N GLU A 52 0.18 7.15 1.37
CA GLU A 52 1.38 6.34 1.16
C GLU A 52 1.35 5.58 -0.16
N GLU A 53 0.25 4.89 -0.48
CA GLU A 53 0.05 4.25 -1.78
C GLU A 53 0.17 5.22 -2.95
N ARG A 54 -0.32 6.45 -2.77
CA ARG A 54 -0.12 7.50 -3.78
C ARG A 54 1.35 7.88 -3.92
N ASN A 55 2.13 7.91 -2.85
CA ASN A 55 3.55 8.18 -2.90
C ASN A 55 4.30 7.04 -3.62
N HIS A 56 3.88 5.79 -3.44
CA HIS A 56 4.39 4.63 -4.20
C HIS A 56 4.15 4.80 -5.71
N ALA A 57 2.94 5.19 -6.11
CA ALA A 57 2.64 5.48 -7.51
C ALA A 57 3.56 6.58 -8.08
N ILE A 58 3.79 7.65 -7.33
CA ILE A 58 4.69 8.74 -7.73
C ILE A 58 6.13 8.24 -7.85
N LYS A 59 6.58 7.33 -6.99
CA LYS A 59 7.91 6.73 -7.04
C LYS A 59 8.12 5.93 -8.33
N PHE A 60 7.14 5.11 -8.74
CA PHE A 60 7.17 4.45 -10.05
C PHE A 60 7.18 5.44 -11.20
N MET A 61 6.31 6.45 -11.17
CA MET A 61 6.25 7.50 -12.19
C MET A 61 7.60 8.17 -12.41
N ARG A 62 8.25 8.60 -11.32
CA ARG A 62 9.57 9.26 -11.38
C ARG A 62 10.62 8.33 -11.94
N TYR A 63 10.67 7.08 -11.49
CA TYR A 63 11.64 6.12 -12.00
C TYR A 63 11.50 5.90 -13.51
N ILE A 64 10.26 5.74 -14.03
CA ILE A 64 10.03 5.59 -15.48
C ILE A 64 10.57 6.80 -16.24
N LEU A 65 10.31 8.02 -15.75
CA LEU A 65 10.81 9.26 -16.37
C LEU A 65 12.34 9.34 -16.33
N ASP A 66 12.96 9.00 -15.21
CA ASP A 66 14.43 8.99 -15.03
C ASP A 66 15.12 7.99 -15.99
N ARG A 67 14.39 6.92 -16.38
CA ARG A 67 14.87 5.95 -17.36
C ARG A 67 14.54 6.33 -18.80
N GLY A 68 14.05 7.56 -19.05
CA GLY A 68 13.70 8.04 -20.39
C GLY A 68 12.42 7.44 -20.97
N GLY A 69 11.62 6.80 -20.12
CA GLY A 69 10.30 6.28 -20.47
C GLY A 69 9.20 7.34 -20.31
N LYS A 70 7.98 6.97 -20.66
CA LYS A 70 6.79 7.81 -20.48
C LYS A 70 5.73 7.00 -19.73
N PRO A 71 5.50 7.31 -18.43
CA PRO A 71 4.46 6.64 -17.67
C PRO A 71 3.07 6.90 -18.29
N SER A 72 2.22 5.89 -18.25
CA SER A 72 0.86 5.95 -18.76
C SER A 72 -0.13 5.91 -17.59
N ILE A 73 -0.86 7.00 -17.40
CA ILE A 73 -1.92 7.10 -16.39
C ILE A 73 -3.19 6.49 -16.97
N GLY A 74 -3.69 5.46 -16.30
CA GLY A 74 -4.94 4.80 -16.65
C GLY A 74 -6.14 5.38 -15.90
N ALA A 75 -7.34 4.91 -16.26
CA ALA A 75 -8.53 5.20 -15.49
C ALA A 75 -8.50 4.44 -14.15
N ILE A 76 -8.89 5.11 -13.07
CA ILE A 76 -9.06 4.46 -11.77
C ILE A 76 -10.51 4.03 -11.65
N PRO A 77 -10.79 2.72 -11.54
CA PRO A 77 -12.15 2.24 -11.35
C PRO A 77 -12.71 2.70 -9.99
N LYS A 78 -14.03 2.79 -9.91
CA LYS A 78 -14.70 3.04 -8.63
C LYS A 78 -14.32 1.95 -7.63
N PRO A 79 -13.97 2.30 -6.37
CA PRO A 79 -13.80 1.31 -5.31
C PRO A 79 -15.01 0.40 -5.19
N GLY A 80 -14.78 -0.85 -4.77
CA GLY A 80 -15.84 -1.83 -4.55
C GLY A 80 -16.79 -1.47 -3.41
N ALA A 81 -17.57 -2.44 -2.97
CA ALA A 81 -18.48 -2.25 -1.84
C ALA A 81 -17.69 -2.00 -0.53
N ASP A 82 -18.31 -1.24 0.37
CA ASP A 82 -17.82 -1.00 1.71
C ASP A 82 -17.57 -2.32 2.47
N PRO A 83 -16.60 -2.32 3.41
CA PRO A 83 -16.43 -3.44 4.32
C PRO A 83 -17.72 -3.71 5.14
N LYS A 84 -17.96 -4.98 5.45
CA LYS A 84 -19.13 -5.39 6.26
C LYS A 84 -18.96 -5.04 7.74
N ASN A 85 -17.75 -5.20 8.24
CA ASN A 85 -17.33 -4.94 9.62
C ASN A 85 -15.80 -4.73 9.66
N LEU A 86 -15.22 -4.51 10.84
CA LEU A 86 -13.77 -4.31 11.00
C LEU A 86 -12.96 -5.54 10.60
N THR A 87 -13.44 -6.74 10.90
CA THR A 87 -12.79 -7.99 10.49
C THR A 87 -12.69 -8.09 8.96
N ASP A 88 -13.78 -7.80 8.26
CA ASP A 88 -13.79 -7.78 6.79
C ASP A 88 -12.88 -6.68 6.24
N CYS A 89 -12.87 -5.51 6.87
CA CYS A 89 -11.99 -4.40 6.49
C CYS A 89 -10.52 -4.80 6.56
N PHE A 90 -10.06 -5.28 7.71
CA PHE A 90 -8.65 -5.62 7.93
C PHE A 90 -8.19 -6.82 7.10
N ASN A 91 -9.07 -7.82 6.91
CA ASN A 91 -8.79 -8.93 6.00
C ASN A 91 -8.65 -8.47 4.54
N LYS A 92 -9.46 -7.50 4.10
CA LYS A 92 -9.33 -6.91 2.77
C LYS A 92 -8.05 -6.11 2.61
N VAL A 93 -7.66 -5.33 3.63
CA VAL A 93 -6.37 -4.62 3.66
C VAL A 93 -5.23 -5.63 3.50
N PHE A 94 -5.17 -6.66 4.34
CA PHE A 94 -4.13 -7.69 4.26
C PHE A 94 -4.09 -8.37 2.88
N LYS A 95 -5.27 -8.73 2.34
CA LYS A 95 -5.33 -9.33 1.01
C LYS A 95 -4.79 -8.40 -0.07
N HIS A 96 -5.07 -7.11 -0.01
CA HIS A 96 -4.53 -6.13 -0.95
C HIS A 96 -3.00 -6.10 -0.91
N GLU A 97 -2.41 -6.13 0.29
CA GLU A 97 -0.94 -6.12 0.43
C GLU A 97 -0.32 -7.39 -0.14
N VAL A 98 -0.89 -8.56 0.14
CA VAL A 98 -0.43 -9.84 -0.44
C VAL A 98 -0.53 -9.85 -1.97
N ASP A 99 -1.63 -9.35 -2.51
CA ASP A 99 -1.82 -9.25 -3.97
C ASP A 99 -0.79 -8.27 -4.58
N ASN A 100 -0.51 -7.16 -3.90
CA ASN A 100 0.50 -6.17 -4.31
C ASN A 100 1.92 -6.76 -4.26
N THR A 101 2.28 -7.46 -3.19
CA THR A 101 3.55 -8.18 -3.09
C THR A 101 3.74 -9.12 -4.28
N THR A 102 2.70 -9.88 -4.63
CA THR A 102 2.74 -10.77 -5.80
C THR A 102 2.97 -10.00 -7.10
N ALA A 103 2.38 -8.83 -7.26
CA ALA A 103 2.59 -7.97 -8.44
C ALA A 103 4.02 -7.42 -8.49
N ILE A 104 4.57 -6.97 -7.35
CA ILE A 104 5.97 -6.52 -7.24
C ILE A 104 6.94 -7.66 -7.60
N TYR A 105 6.72 -8.87 -7.11
CA TYR A 105 7.59 -10.02 -7.43
C TYR A 105 7.62 -10.32 -8.93
N LYS A 106 6.49 -10.18 -9.64
CA LYS A 106 6.44 -10.34 -11.11
C LYS A 106 7.30 -9.28 -11.83
N LEU A 107 7.34 -8.05 -11.30
CA LEU A 107 8.23 -7.01 -11.84
C LEU A 107 9.70 -7.35 -11.60
N VAL A 108 10.02 -7.87 -10.42
CA VAL A 108 11.39 -8.31 -10.08
C VAL A 108 11.84 -9.43 -11.01
N ASP A 109 10.97 -10.41 -11.24
CA ASP A 109 11.24 -11.51 -12.19
C ASP A 109 11.49 -10.99 -13.60
N LEU A 110 10.65 -10.09 -14.11
CA LEU A 110 10.83 -9.48 -15.42
C LEU A 110 12.14 -8.71 -15.51
N ALA A 111 12.50 -7.92 -14.51
CA ALA A 111 13.77 -7.18 -14.47
C ALA A 111 14.97 -8.13 -14.48
N PHE A 112 14.87 -9.24 -13.77
CA PHE A 112 15.90 -10.28 -13.75
C PHE A 112 16.05 -10.98 -15.12
N GLU A 113 14.94 -11.36 -15.74
CA GLU A 113 14.91 -12.00 -17.07
C GLU A 113 15.51 -11.09 -18.15
N GLU A 114 15.19 -9.80 -18.11
CA GLU A 114 15.73 -8.80 -19.03
C GLU A 114 17.17 -8.36 -18.70
N LYS A 115 17.71 -8.77 -17.56
CA LYS A 115 18.99 -8.30 -17.01
C LYS A 115 19.04 -6.78 -16.84
N ASP A 116 17.89 -6.18 -16.56
CA ASP A 116 17.77 -4.77 -16.21
C ASP A 116 18.08 -4.58 -14.71
N TRP A 117 19.37 -4.58 -14.41
CA TRP A 117 19.87 -4.50 -13.03
C TRP A 117 19.50 -3.18 -12.34
N ALA A 118 19.31 -2.11 -13.11
CA ALA A 118 18.87 -0.84 -12.53
C ALA A 118 17.41 -0.93 -12.05
N THR A 119 16.52 -1.51 -12.86
CA THR A 119 15.13 -1.73 -12.45
C THR A 119 15.04 -2.78 -11.35
N TRP A 120 15.82 -3.86 -11.43
CA TRP A 120 15.91 -4.85 -10.36
C TRP A 120 16.29 -4.20 -9.03
N ASN A 121 17.32 -3.34 -9.01
CA ASN A 121 17.75 -2.64 -7.80
C ASN A 121 16.70 -1.66 -7.28
N PHE A 122 16.05 -0.90 -8.16
CA PHE A 122 14.95 -0.01 -7.81
C PHE A 122 13.80 -0.76 -7.11
N LEU A 123 13.44 -1.94 -7.61
CA LEU A 123 12.36 -2.75 -7.07
C LEU A 123 12.68 -3.37 -5.70
N GLN A 124 13.95 -3.48 -5.29
CA GLN A 124 14.32 -4.01 -3.98
C GLN A 124 13.74 -3.17 -2.83
N TRP A 125 13.60 -1.85 -3.03
CA TRP A 125 12.91 -1.00 -2.07
C TRP A 125 11.45 -1.48 -1.87
N PHE A 126 10.73 -1.75 -2.94
CA PHE A 126 9.34 -2.24 -2.87
C PHE A 126 9.25 -3.65 -2.27
N VAL A 127 10.22 -4.53 -2.54
CA VAL A 127 10.28 -5.85 -1.90
C VAL A 127 10.39 -5.73 -0.38
N LYS A 128 11.23 -4.83 0.10
CA LYS A 128 11.36 -4.54 1.54
C LYS A 128 10.08 -3.92 2.09
N GLU A 129 9.53 -2.94 1.39
CA GLU A 129 8.31 -2.24 1.78
C GLU A 129 7.14 -3.21 1.98
N GLN A 130 6.92 -4.13 1.04
CA GLN A 130 5.82 -5.10 1.13
C GLN A 130 5.91 -6.03 2.34
N ILE A 131 7.12 -6.34 2.84
CA ILE A 131 7.26 -7.08 4.10
C ILE A 131 6.65 -6.26 5.26
N GLU A 132 6.89 -4.97 5.28
CA GLU A 132 6.43 -4.06 6.32
C GLU A 132 4.91 -3.83 6.20
N GLU A 133 4.39 -3.65 4.98
CA GLU A 133 2.96 -3.50 4.71
C GLU A 133 2.15 -4.74 5.11
N GLU A 134 2.60 -5.92 4.74
CA GLU A 134 1.95 -7.17 5.18
C GLU A 134 2.01 -7.33 6.70
N THR A 135 3.14 -7.00 7.32
CA THR A 135 3.30 -7.06 8.78
C THR A 135 2.34 -6.12 9.47
N LEU A 136 2.20 -4.89 8.97
CA LEU A 136 1.29 -3.90 9.50
C LEU A 136 -0.17 -4.36 9.38
N ALA A 137 -0.55 -4.89 8.23
CA ALA A 137 -1.90 -5.42 8.01
C ALA A 137 -2.20 -6.65 8.90
N MET A 138 -1.23 -7.55 9.10
CA MET A 138 -1.37 -8.66 10.06
C MET A 138 -1.57 -8.14 11.49
N ASN A 139 -0.81 -7.13 11.90
CA ASN A 139 -0.93 -6.54 13.24
C ASN A 139 -2.33 -5.95 13.49
N LEU A 140 -2.97 -5.37 12.46
CA LEU A 140 -4.36 -4.89 12.59
C LEU A 140 -5.32 -6.05 12.88
N ILE A 141 -5.17 -7.17 12.19
CA ILE A 141 -5.98 -8.39 12.41
C ILE A 141 -5.75 -8.92 13.82
N ASP A 142 -4.51 -9.04 14.24
CA ASP A 142 -4.14 -9.57 15.55
C ASP A 142 -4.68 -8.67 16.69
N GLN A 143 -4.54 -7.37 16.57
CA GLN A 143 -5.06 -6.41 17.56
C GLN A 143 -6.59 -6.50 17.66
N LEU A 144 -7.29 -6.62 16.53
CA LEU A 144 -8.74 -6.81 16.55
C LEU A 144 -9.13 -8.14 17.20
N GLN A 145 -8.38 -9.21 16.95
CA GLN A 145 -8.59 -10.51 17.59
C GLN A 145 -8.41 -10.44 19.10
N ILE A 146 -7.35 -9.77 19.57
CA ILE A 146 -7.10 -9.55 21.01
C ILE A 146 -8.22 -8.72 21.64
N ALA A 147 -8.76 -7.74 20.91
CA ALA A 147 -9.90 -6.93 21.35
C ALA A 147 -11.22 -7.73 21.45
N GLY A 148 -11.29 -8.93 20.86
CA GLY A 148 -12.47 -9.80 20.87
C GLY A 148 -13.07 -10.08 19.48
N GLY A 149 -12.44 -9.63 18.41
CA GLY A 149 -12.90 -9.84 17.02
C GLY A 149 -14.30 -9.27 16.80
N ASP A 150 -15.16 -10.02 16.14
CA ASP A 150 -16.57 -9.63 15.90
C ASP A 150 -17.43 -9.57 17.18
N LYS A 151 -16.90 -10.04 18.32
CA LYS A 151 -17.55 -10.00 19.64
C LYS A 151 -16.89 -8.98 20.58
N ALA A 152 -16.00 -8.13 20.06
CA ALA A 152 -15.31 -7.11 20.85
C ALA A 152 -16.33 -6.17 21.51
N SER A 153 -16.05 -5.78 22.76
CA SER A 153 -16.87 -4.78 23.45
C SER A 153 -16.63 -3.39 22.87
N ASP A 154 -17.58 -2.50 23.07
CA ASP A 154 -17.44 -1.08 22.65
C ASP A 154 -16.20 -0.43 23.26
N GLU A 155 -15.87 -0.76 24.52
CA GLU A 155 -14.65 -0.27 25.19
C GLU A 155 -13.38 -0.78 24.51
N SER A 156 -13.33 -2.07 24.15
CA SER A 156 -12.19 -2.67 23.47
C SER A 156 -12.00 -2.07 22.07
N LEU A 157 -13.09 -1.84 21.34
CA LEU A 157 -13.06 -1.21 20.01
C LEU A 157 -12.65 0.26 20.11
N PHE A 158 -13.14 0.98 21.12
CA PHE A 158 -12.74 2.37 21.37
C PHE A 158 -11.23 2.47 21.66
N ASN A 159 -10.69 1.56 22.46
CA ASN A 159 -9.26 1.54 22.78
C ASN A 159 -8.42 1.20 21.55
N LEU A 160 -8.85 0.24 20.71
CA LEU A 160 -8.20 -0.10 19.45
C LEU A 160 -8.19 1.11 18.49
N ASP A 161 -9.34 1.75 18.31
CA ASP A 161 -9.49 2.93 17.46
C ASP A 161 -8.56 4.07 17.91
N LYS A 162 -8.55 4.35 19.22
CA LYS A 162 -7.67 5.37 19.79
C LYS A 162 -6.18 5.05 19.59
N THR A 163 -5.79 3.79 19.70
CA THR A 163 -4.40 3.36 19.46
C THR A 163 -3.99 3.64 18.01
N LEU A 164 -4.86 3.37 17.04
CA LEU A 164 -4.57 3.56 15.63
C LEU A 164 -4.58 5.04 15.20
N GLN A 165 -5.19 5.92 15.97
CA GLN A 165 -5.17 7.36 15.69
C GLN A 165 -3.76 7.95 15.71
N THR A 166 -2.87 7.41 16.57
CA THR A 166 -1.51 7.92 16.81
C THR A 166 -0.44 6.90 16.44
N ALA A 167 -0.81 5.75 15.86
CA ALA A 167 0.16 4.77 15.41
C ALA A 167 1.08 5.37 14.33
N PRO A 168 2.37 5.04 14.33
CA PRO A 168 3.27 5.39 13.22
C PRO A 168 2.68 4.84 11.93
N ASP A 169 2.71 5.65 10.88
CA ASP A 169 1.92 5.38 9.68
C ASP A 169 2.58 4.43 8.74
N ASP A 170 3.89 4.40 8.73
CA ASP A 170 4.62 3.61 7.79
C ASP A 170 6.07 3.38 8.22
N ALA A 171 6.66 2.45 7.53
CA ALA A 171 8.06 2.17 7.57
C ALA A 171 8.93 3.31 6.99
N GLU A 172 8.40 4.12 6.07
CA GLU A 172 9.11 5.26 5.52
C GLU A 172 9.23 6.37 6.55
N ASP A 173 8.17 6.67 7.30
CA ASP A 173 8.21 7.61 8.42
C ASP A 173 9.08 7.09 9.57
N ALA A 174 9.04 5.81 9.87
CA ALA A 174 9.92 5.19 10.85
C ALA A 174 11.40 5.25 10.40
N ARG A 175 11.69 5.02 9.12
CA ARG A 175 13.04 5.15 8.56
C ARG A 175 13.52 6.60 8.53
N ASN A 176 12.66 7.54 8.19
CA ASN A 176 12.99 8.98 8.23
C ASN A 176 13.29 9.43 9.66
N ALA A 177 12.57 8.89 10.64
CA ALA A 177 12.79 9.17 12.07
C ALA A 177 14.12 8.57 12.60
N THR A 178 14.59 7.46 12.02
CA THR A 178 15.87 6.80 12.40
C THR A 178 17.07 7.28 11.59
N GLY A 179 16.87 8.13 10.57
CA GLY A 179 17.95 8.63 9.71
C GLY A 179 18.48 7.58 8.72
N GLU A 180 17.81 6.45 8.57
CA GLU A 180 18.13 5.41 7.59
C GLU A 180 17.49 5.71 6.23
N ASN A 181 17.79 6.89 5.68
CA ASN A 181 17.40 7.20 4.31
C ASN A 181 18.48 6.65 3.37
N PRO A 182 18.13 5.83 2.36
CA PRO A 182 19.08 5.39 1.35
C PRO A 182 19.49 6.52 0.40
#